data_26ba8819f9c05b162113323be3399138
#
_entry.id   26ba8819f9c05b162113323be3399138
#
_cell.length_a   1.000
_cell.length_b   1.000
_cell.length_c   1.000
_cell.angle_alpha   90.00
_cell.angle_beta   90.00
_cell.angle_gamma   90.00
#
_symmetry.space_group_name_H-M   'P 1'
#
loop_
_entity.id
_entity.type
_entity.pdbx_description
1 polymer ?
#
loop_
_entity_poly.entity_id
_entity_poly.type
_entity_poly.pdbx_seq_one_letter_code
_entity_poly.pdbx_strand_id
1 'polypeptide(L)'
;MKTKFSLKNKSAIITGGGSGIGKAIAETFSQQGAHVHILDYDLQSASEVVQAIKTKGFLATAYYCDVANFQQVSDIISNISSHTSVDILINNAGIAHVGNIETCKEEDLDRLYNINIKGVFNCTKACISLMKTQNSGV
;
A
#
# COMPACT_ATOMS: atom_id res chain seq x y z
N MET A 1 15.06 23.75 2.38
CA MET A 1 15.77 23.14 1.24
C MET A 1 14.73 22.52 0.30
N LYS A 2 14.65 22.91 -0.97
CA LYS A 2 13.83 22.18 -1.94
C LYS A 2 14.54 20.86 -2.22
N THR A 3 13.99 19.76 -1.70
CA THR A 3 14.55 18.45 -2.01
C THR A 3 14.31 18.14 -3.49
N LYS A 4 15.30 17.53 -4.14
CA LYS A 4 15.29 17.21 -5.58
C LYS A 4 14.15 16.23 -5.95
N PHE A 5 13.53 15.61 -4.95
CA PHE A 5 12.46 14.60 -5.05
C PHE A 5 11.32 14.91 -4.09
N SER A 6 10.69 16.09 -4.22
CA SER A 6 9.56 16.45 -3.37
C SER A 6 8.28 15.72 -3.78
N LEU A 7 7.61 15.10 -2.82
CA LEU A 7 6.27 14.52 -2.94
C LEU A 7 5.21 15.39 -2.24
N LYS A 8 5.50 16.66 -2.07
CA LYS A 8 4.58 17.60 -1.39
C LYS A 8 3.23 17.64 -2.11
N ASN A 9 2.15 17.53 -1.33
CA ASN A 9 0.77 17.48 -1.79
C ASN A 9 0.43 16.23 -2.62
N LYS A 10 1.26 15.19 -2.58
CA LYS A 10 0.97 13.89 -3.19
C LYS A 10 0.36 12.93 -2.16
N SER A 11 -0.50 12.06 -2.64
CA SER A 11 -1.09 10.98 -1.86
C SER A 11 -0.56 9.65 -2.38
N ALA A 12 0.02 8.84 -1.50
CA ALA A 12 0.64 7.57 -1.83
C ALA A 12 -0.02 6.43 -1.07
N ILE A 13 -0.49 5.42 -1.79
CA ILE A 13 -0.98 4.16 -1.24
C ILE A 13 0.16 3.15 -1.25
N ILE A 14 0.44 2.53 -0.10
CA ILE A 14 1.49 1.51 0.05
C ILE A 14 0.87 0.26 0.66
N THR A 15 0.86 -0.83 -0.08
CA THR A 15 0.41 -2.12 0.44
C THR A 15 1.54 -2.82 1.17
N GLY A 16 1.24 -3.47 2.30
CA GLY A 16 2.26 -4.12 3.14
C GLY A 16 3.22 -3.11 3.79
N GLY A 17 2.73 -1.93 4.13
CA GLY A 17 3.55 -0.83 4.67
C GLY A 17 3.83 -0.91 6.17
N GLY A 18 3.32 -1.91 6.86
CA GLY A 18 3.52 -2.10 8.30
C GLY A 18 4.89 -2.64 8.69
N SER A 19 5.67 -3.18 7.74
CA SER A 19 6.97 -3.78 8.02
C SER A 19 7.91 -3.70 6.82
N GLY A 20 9.19 -4.02 7.05
CA GLY A 20 10.21 -4.24 6.02
C GLY A 20 10.34 -3.10 5.01
N ILE A 21 10.36 -3.47 3.73
CA ILE A 21 10.54 -2.53 2.62
C ILE A 21 9.38 -1.53 2.54
N GLY A 22 8.14 -1.98 2.70
CA GLY A 22 6.96 -1.11 2.67
C GLY A 22 6.99 -0.03 3.74
N LYS A 23 7.39 -0.39 4.96
CA LYS A 23 7.62 0.58 6.06
C LYS A 23 8.66 1.63 5.68
N ALA A 24 9.81 1.21 5.15
CA ALA A 24 10.87 2.13 4.74
C ALA A 24 10.40 3.10 3.64
N ILE A 25 9.61 2.61 2.67
CA ILE A 25 8.99 3.45 1.64
C ILE A 25 8.02 4.45 2.28
N ALA A 26 7.15 4.01 3.20
CA ALA A 26 6.17 4.85 3.87
C ALA A 26 6.86 6.00 4.65
N GLU A 27 7.89 5.68 5.42
CA GLU A 27 8.68 6.67 6.15
C GLU A 27 9.38 7.65 5.20
N THR A 28 9.99 7.16 4.13
CA THR A 28 10.68 8.00 3.15
C THR A 28 9.71 8.94 2.42
N PHE A 29 8.58 8.43 1.94
CA PHE A 29 7.59 9.22 1.21
C PHE A 29 6.96 10.30 2.08
N SER A 30 6.64 9.98 3.34
CA SER A 30 6.12 10.96 4.29
C SER A 30 7.12 12.09 4.57
N GLN A 31 8.40 11.78 4.71
CA GLN A 31 9.47 12.78 4.87
C GLN A 31 9.63 13.67 3.62
N GLN A 32 9.28 13.18 2.44
CA GLN A 32 9.27 13.97 1.19
C GLN A 32 7.97 14.77 1.00
N GLY A 33 7.05 14.70 1.97
CA GLY A 33 5.83 15.51 2.02
C GLY A 33 4.57 14.86 1.47
N ALA A 34 4.61 13.56 1.16
CA ALA A 34 3.40 12.82 0.79
C ALA A 34 2.51 12.54 2.01
N HIS A 35 1.19 12.52 1.79
CA HIS A 35 0.28 11.82 2.69
C HIS A 35 0.31 10.33 2.35
N VAL A 36 0.75 9.50 3.29
CA VAL A 36 0.93 8.07 3.07
C VAL A 36 -0.26 7.29 3.63
N HIS A 37 -0.87 6.45 2.80
CA HIS A 37 -1.95 5.52 3.17
C HIS A 37 -1.37 4.10 3.17
N ILE A 38 -1.26 3.50 4.36
CA ILE A 38 -0.73 2.16 4.55
C ILE A 38 -1.88 1.16 4.58
N LEU A 39 -1.93 0.25 3.60
CA LEU A 39 -2.86 -0.86 3.56
C LEU A 39 -2.11 -2.13 3.98
N ASP A 40 -2.49 -2.72 5.10
CA ASP A 40 -1.80 -3.90 5.62
C ASP A 40 -2.79 -4.89 6.24
N TYR A 41 -2.49 -6.17 6.10
CA TYR A 41 -3.24 -7.24 6.78
C TYR A 41 -3.01 -7.21 8.31
N ASP A 42 -1.82 -6.76 8.73
CA ASP A 42 -1.48 -6.49 10.12
C ASP A 42 -1.71 -5.00 10.44
N LEU A 43 -2.94 -4.69 10.87
CA LEU A 43 -3.32 -3.32 11.21
C LEU A 43 -2.51 -2.76 12.38
N GLN A 44 -2.08 -3.61 13.33
CA GLN A 44 -1.29 -3.15 14.48
C GLN A 44 0.07 -2.63 14.00
N SER A 45 0.79 -3.42 13.23
CA SER A 45 2.09 -3.00 12.67
C SER A 45 1.96 -1.74 11.80
N ALA A 46 0.92 -1.66 10.96
CA ALA A 46 0.65 -0.46 10.17
C ALA A 46 0.37 0.77 11.04
N SER A 47 -0.39 0.60 12.13
CA SER A 47 -0.73 1.69 13.06
C SER A 47 0.51 2.20 13.81
N GLU A 48 1.42 1.33 14.19
CA GLU A 48 2.69 1.70 14.82
C GLU A 48 3.56 2.54 13.88
N VAL A 49 3.64 2.17 12.60
CA VAL A 49 4.36 2.95 11.57
C VAL A 49 3.70 4.32 11.39
N VAL A 50 2.38 4.37 11.29
CA VAL A 50 1.62 5.63 11.17
C VAL A 50 1.87 6.53 12.38
N GLN A 51 1.86 5.99 13.59
CA GLN A 51 2.14 6.75 14.81
C GLN A 51 3.56 7.33 14.80
N ALA A 52 4.55 6.55 14.39
CA ALA A 52 5.94 7.01 14.28
C ALA A 52 6.10 8.13 13.23
N ILE A 53 5.38 8.04 12.11
CA ILE A 53 5.35 9.09 11.07
C ILE A 53 4.70 10.38 11.61
N LYS A 54 3.55 10.27 12.28
CA LYS A 54 2.82 11.40 12.86
C LYS A 54 3.60 12.11 13.96
N THR A 55 4.33 11.37 14.80
CA THR A 55 5.17 11.94 15.85
C THR A 55 6.28 12.83 15.27
N LYS A 56 6.72 12.57 14.04
CA LYS A 56 7.69 13.41 13.30
C LYS A 56 7.04 14.59 12.58
N GLY A 57 5.71 14.78 12.71
CA GLY A 57 4.97 15.88 12.07
C GLY A 57 4.52 15.63 10.64
N PHE A 58 4.58 14.37 10.15
CA PHE A 58 4.16 14.01 8.80
C PHE A 58 2.76 13.38 8.77
N LEU A 59 2.19 13.20 7.57
CA LEU A 59 0.85 12.69 7.37
C LEU A 59 0.87 11.20 6.98
N ALA A 60 0.14 10.39 7.74
CA ALA A 60 -0.07 8.99 7.42
C ALA A 60 -1.40 8.47 7.97
N THR A 61 -1.97 7.45 7.33
CA THR A 61 -3.19 6.76 7.75
C THR A 61 -3.03 5.26 7.51
N ALA A 62 -3.49 4.43 8.45
CA ALA A 62 -3.46 2.97 8.35
C ALA A 62 -4.85 2.42 8.06
N TYR A 63 -4.91 1.37 7.24
CA TYR A 63 -6.11 0.62 6.90
C TYR A 63 -5.83 -0.88 7.01
N TYR A 64 -6.73 -1.61 7.68
CA TYR A 64 -6.73 -3.06 7.55
C TYR A 64 -7.14 -3.44 6.13
N CYS A 65 -6.34 -4.22 5.44
CA CYS A 65 -6.62 -4.61 4.06
C CYS A 65 -6.04 -5.99 3.74
N ASP A 66 -6.91 -6.90 3.32
CA ASP A 66 -6.52 -8.10 2.60
C ASP A 66 -6.49 -7.76 1.10
N VAL A 67 -5.30 -7.65 0.51
CA VAL A 67 -5.16 -7.33 -0.92
C VAL A 67 -5.74 -8.41 -1.85
N ALA A 68 -5.92 -9.64 -1.35
CA ALA A 68 -6.59 -10.71 -2.09
C ALA A 68 -8.12 -10.48 -2.21
N ASN A 69 -8.70 -9.61 -1.40
CA ASN A 69 -10.12 -9.25 -1.41
C ASN A 69 -10.35 -7.97 -2.21
N PHE A 70 -10.79 -8.10 -3.47
CA PHE A 70 -11.01 -6.94 -4.35
C PHE A 70 -12.02 -5.94 -3.79
N GLN A 71 -13.13 -6.40 -3.18
CA GLN A 71 -14.15 -5.49 -2.66
C GLN A 71 -13.59 -4.63 -1.54
N GLN A 72 -12.84 -5.21 -0.61
CA GLN A 72 -12.19 -4.48 0.47
C GLN A 72 -11.18 -3.46 -0.05
N VAL A 73 -10.34 -3.85 -1.02
CA VAL A 73 -9.40 -2.93 -1.69
C VAL A 73 -10.15 -1.77 -2.34
N SER A 74 -11.19 -2.07 -3.10
CA SER A 74 -11.99 -1.06 -3.82
C SER A 74 -12.65 -0.07 -2.85
N ASP A 75 -13.23 -0.54 -1.76
CA ASP A 75 -13.90 0.30 -0.76
C ASP A 75 -12.92 1.25 -0.07
N ILE A 76 -11.74 0.75 0.31
CA ILE A 76 -10.70 1.56 0.94
C ILE A 76 -10.18 2.63 -0.04
N ILE A 77 -9.87 2.26 -1.29
CA ILE A 77 -9.36 3.20 -2.28
C ILE A 77 -10.41 4.24 -2.65
N SER A 78 -11.69 3.84 -2.75
CA SER A 78 -12.80 4.77 -2.94
C SER A 78 -12.93 5.76 -1.78
N ASN A 79 -12.79 5.30 -0.55
CA ASN A 79 -12.78 6.17 0.63
C ASN A 79 -11.62 7.17 0.57
N ILE A 80 -10.42 6.73 0.27
CA ILE A 80 -9.24 7.62 0.13
C ILE A 80 -9.50 8.66 -0.97
N SER A 81 -9.97 8.23 -2.13
CA SER A 81 -10.19 9.11 -3.30
C SER A 81 -11.30 10.14 -3.09
N SER A 82 -12.21 9.92 -2.15
CA SER A 82 -13.24 10.90 -1.79
C SER A 82 -12.70 12.11 -1.03
N HIS A 83 -11.49 12.03 -0.48
CA HIS A 83 -10.87 13.09 0.33
C HIS A 83 -9.59 13.66 -0.28
N THR A 84 -8.91 12.90 -1.14
CA THR A 84 -7.64 13.32 -1.76
C THR A 84 -7.44 12.63 -3.12
N SER A 85 -6.51 13.12 -3.93
CA SER A 85 -6.06 12.40 -5.13
C SER A 85 -5.39 11.06 -4.76
N VAL A 86 -5.33 10.14 -5.71
CA VAL A 86 -4.49 8.94 -5.62
C VAL A 86 -3.38 9.09 -6.65
N ASP A 87 -2.22 9.59 -6.20
CA ASP A 87 -1.11 9.93 -7.09
C ASP A 87 -0.14 8.78 -7.31
N ILE A 88 0.10 7.97 -6.26
CA ILE A 88 1.11 6.91 -6.26
C ILE A 88 0.51 5.64 -5.65
N LEU A 89 0.71 4.51 -6.34
CA LEU A 89 0.42 3.18 -5.82
C LEU A 89 1.70 2.36 -5.74
N ILE A 90 2.07 1.91 -4.56
CA ILE A 90 3.18 0.97 -4.33
C ILE A 90 2.61 -0.40 -3.98
N ASN A 91 2.65 -1.30 -4.93
CA ASN A 91 2.32 -2.71 -4.75
C ASN A 91 3.51 -3.42 -4.10
N ASN A 92 3.56 -3.41 -2.77
CA ASN A 92 4.63 -4.02 -1.99
C ASN A 92 4.17 -5.24 -1.20
N ALA A 93 2.88 -5.36 -0.87
CA ALA A 93 2.37 -6.51 -0.13
C ALA A 93 2.72 -7.82 -0.82
N GLY A 94 3.29 -8.75 -0.07
CA GLY A 94 3.66 -10.06 -0.57
C GLY A 94 4.03 -10.99 0.57
N ILE A 95 3.92 -12.28 0.32
CA ILE A 95 4.32 -13.35 1.23
C ILE A 95 5.28 -14.30 0.53
N ALA A 96 6.02 -15.07 1.34
CA ALA A 96 6.85 -16.16 0.87
C ALA A 96 6.38 -17.49 1.47
N HIS A 97 6.72 -18.57 0.80
CA HIS A 97 6.62 -19.93 1.32
C HIS A 97 8.01 -20.54 1.33
N VAL A 98 8.41 -21.09 2.46
CA VAL A 98 9.70 -21.79 2.61
C VAL A 98 9.44 -23.29 2.47
N GLY A 99 10.01 -23.90 1.43
CA GLY A 99 9.84 -25.31 1.12
C GLY A 99 10.35 -25.65 -0.27
N ASN A 100 10.03 -26.85 -0.71
CA ASN A 100 10.32 -27.33 -2.05
C ASN A 100 9.02 -27.91 -2.69
N ILE A 101 9.10 -28.39 -3.92
CA ILE A 101 7.91 -28.88 -4.62
C ILE A 101 7.26 -30.10 -3.94
N GLU A 102 8.03 -30.90 -3.21
CA GLU A 102 7.51 -32.09 -2.53
C GLU A 102 6.74 -31.71 -1.24
N THR A 103 7.09 -30.59 -0.61
CA THR A 103 6.49 -30.12 0.65
C THR A 103 5.44 -29.02 0.45
N CYS A 104 5.45 -28.33 -0.68
CA CYS A 104 4.48 -27.28 -1.03
C CYS A 104 3.12 -27.89 -1.32
N LYS A 105 2.09 -27.44 -0.61
CA LYS A 105 0.70 -27.86 -0.83
C LYS A 105 0.02 -26.92 -1.82
N GLU A 106 -1.09 -27.38 -2.40
CA GLU A 106 -1.90 -26.56 -3.30
C GLU A 106 -2.39 -25.28 -2.63
N GLU A 107 -2.78 -25.35 -1.35
CA GLU A 107 -3.23 -24.20 -0.57
C GLU A 107 -2.12 -23.14 -0.38
N ASP A 108 -0.86 -23.58 -0.28
CA ASP A 108 0.30 -22.68 -0.18
C ASP A 108 0.49 -21.90 -1.49
N LEU A 109 0.38 -22.62 -2.61
CA LEU A 109 0.44 -22.01 -3.95
C LEU A 109 -0.72 -21.04 -4.19
N ASP A 110 -1.94 -21.42 -3.84
CA ASP A 110 -3.13 -20.58 -3.97
C ASP A 110 -2.99 -19.30 -3.15
N ARG A 111 -2.48 -19.41 -1.92
CA ARG A 111 -2.22 -18.26 -1.06
C ARG A 111 -1.16 -17.32 -1.63
N LEU A 112 -0.06 -17.86 -2.14
CA LEU A 112 0.97 -17.08 -2.82
C LEU A 112 0.41 -16.34 -4.02
N TYR A 113 -0.34 -17.02 -4.88
CA TYR A 113 -0.97 -16.43 -6.05
C TYR A 113 -1.96 -15.33 -5.67
N ASN A 114 -2.84 -15.58 -4.71
CA ASN A 114 -3.87 -14.64 -4.31
C ASN A 114 -3.29 -13.35 -3.73
N ILE A 115 -2.20 -13.41 -2.98
CA ILE A 115 -1.57 -12.23 -2.39
C ILE A 115 -0.60 -11.58 -3.37
N ASN A 116 0.36 -12.35 -3.91
CA ASN A 116 1.48 -11.79 -4.66
C ASN A 116 1.11 -11.40 -6.11
N ILE A 117 0.10 -12.04 -6.70
CA ILE A 117 -0.34 -11.78 -8.08
C ILE A 117 -1.69 -11.07 -8.11
N LYS A 118 -2.72 -11.72 -7.57
CA LYS A 118 -4.08 -11.15 -7.57
C LYS A 118 -4.18 -9.88 -6.72
N GLY A 119 -3.41 -9.77 -5.64
CA GLY A 119 -3.34 -8.55 -4.83
C GLY A 119 -2.85 -7.35 -5.64
N VAL A 120 -1.79 -7.52 -6.43
CA VAL A 120 -1.29 -6.48 -7.36
C VAL A 120 -2.34 -6.10 -8.39
N PHE A 121 -3.00 -7.08 -8.99
CA PHE A 121 -4.11 -6.85 -9.92
C PHE A 121 -5.25 -6.07 -9.27
N ASN A 122 -5.69 -6.45 -8.08
CA ASN A 122 -6.80 -5.82 -7.37
C ASN A 122 -6.52 -4.34 -7.08
N CYS A 123 -5.35 -4.04 -6.52
CA CYS A 123 -4.97 -2.66 -6.18
C CYS A 123 -4.79 -1.80 -7.44
N THR A 124 -4.13 -2.33 -8.47
CA THR A 124 -3.95 -1.64 -9.74
C THR A 124 -5.30 -1.36 -10.40
N LYS A 125 -6.19 -2.36 -10.44
CA LYS A 125 -7.54 -2.20 -11.02
C LYS A 125 -8.36 -1.15 -10.30
N ALA A 126 -8.27 -1.08 -8.98
CA ALA A 126 -8.99 -0.07 -8.18
C ALA A 126 -8.45 1.35 -8.38
N CYS A 127 -7.14 1.51 -8.62
CA CYS A 127 -6.51 2.83 -8.80
C CYS A 127 -6.56 3.36 -10.23
N ILE A 128 -6.51 2.50 -11.25
CA ILE A 128 -6.22 2.93 -12.62
C ILE A 128 -7.28 3.89 -13.20
N SER A 129 -8.56 3.67 -12.92
CA SER A 129 -9.63 4.56 -13.39
C SER A 129 -9.54 5.95 -12.75
N LEU A 130 -9.17 6.03 -11.48
CA LEU A 130 -8.97 7.29 -10.77
C LEU A 130 -7.79 8.06 -11.37
N MET A 131 -6.65 7.40 -11.55
CA MET A 131 -5.46 8.00 -12.15
C MET A 131 -5.70 8.46 -13.59
N LYS A 132 -6.47 7.70 -14.38
CA LYS A 132 -6.89 8.12 -15.74
C LYS A 132 -7.77 9.38 -15.70
N THR A 133 -8.74 9.45 -14.81
CA THR A 133 -9.60 10.62 -14.65
C THR A 133 -8.81 11.85 -14.20
N GLN A 134 -7.82 11.64 -13.31
CA GLN A 134 -6.90 12.70 -12.86
C GLN A 134 -5.88 13.12 -13.94
N ASN A 135 -5.76 12.33 -15.01
CA ASN A 135 -4.69 12.45 -16.02
C ASN A 135 -3.28 12.49 -15.39
N SER A 136 -3.11 11.80 -14.27
CA SER A 136 -1.86 11.73 -13.49
C SER A 136 -1.90 10.51 -12.56
N GLY A 137 -0.75 9.86 -12.36
CA GLY A 137 -0.59 8.74 -11.44
C GLY A 137 0.57 7.83 -11.84
N VAL A 138 1.13 7.12 -10.87
CA VAL A 138 2.22 6.16 -11.04
C VAL A 138 2.11 5.02 -10.02
#